data_e34bc9c6de11a99d08b757f7ad564b1b
#
_entry.id   e34bc9c6de11a99d08b757f7ad564b1b
#
_cell.length_a   1.000
_cell.length_b   1.000
_cell.length_c   1.000
_cell.angle_alpha   90.00
_cell.angle_beta   90.00
_cell.angle_gamma   90.00
#
_symmetry.space_group_name_H-M   'P 1'
#
loop_
_entity.id
_entity.type
_entity.pdbx_description
1 polymer ?
#
loop_
_entity_poly.entity_id
_entity_poly.type
_entity_poly.pdbx_seq_one_letter_code
_entity_poly.pdbx_strand_id
1 'polypeptide(L)'
;MQDKIHTSYKQLEQRSKYTNMFLRWFLYFVLILFALYFIFPLYVMIVTSLKTMEEIRQGTLLTWPSGLNFDSWAVAWGGRGYGAGDTFLKPYFWNSIKMVVPAVFFSTFIGAMAGYVLTKWRFKGDKWVFLFLLFGCFIPFQAILLPMARTLGVLGISNSVIGLVLVHTVYGIPFTTLF
;
A
#
# COMPACT_ATOMS: atom_id res chain seq x y z
N MET A 1 -46.96 -19.91 -35.99
CA MET A 1 -45.55 -19.51 -36.29
C MET A 1 -44.99 -18.57 -35.21
N GLN A 2 -45.75 -17.61 -34.67
CA GLN A 2 -45.35 -16.70 -33.59
C GLN A 2 -45.06 -17.41 -32.25
N ASP A 3 -45.80 -18.44 -31.86
CA ASP A 3 -45.58 -19.21 -30.61
C ASP A 3 -44.23 -19.92 -30.55
N LYS A 4 -43.76 -20.49 -31.66
CA LYS A 4 -42.46 -21.15 -31.73
C LYS A 4 -41.32 -20.15 -31.57
N ILE A 5 -41.48 -18.94 -32.09
CA ILE A 5 -40.48 -17.86 -31.96
C ILE A 5 -40.40 -17.39 -30.51
N HIS A 6 -41.55 -17.19 -29.86
CA HIS A 6 -41.60 -16.74 -28.46
C HIS A 6 -41.02 -17.78 -27.50
N THR A 7 -41.25 -19.06 -27.75
CA THR A 7 -40.68 -20.16 -26.94
C THR A 7 -39.16 -20.24 -27.11
N SER A 8 -38.65 -20.02 -28.33
CA SER A 8 -37.21 -20.01 -28.60
C SER A 8 -36.50 -18.86 -27.92
N TYR A 9 -37.08 -17.65 -27.92
CA TYR A 9 -36.50 -16.51 -27.20
C TYR A 9 -36.44 -16.73 -25.69
N LYS A 10 -37.49 -17.26 -25.06
CA LYS A 10 -37.50 -17.61 -23.63
C LYS A 10 -36.42 -18.64 -23.27
N GLN A 11 -36.20 -19.63 -24.10
CA GLN A 11 -35.16 -20.65 -23.90
C GLN A 11 -33.74 -20.05 -24.01
N LEU A 12 -33.51 -19.12 -24.95
CA LEU A 12 -32.23 -18.43 -25.10
C LEU A 12 -31.95 -17.51 -23.91
N GLU A 13 -32.96 -16.80 -23.43
CA GLU A 13 -32.84 -15.92 -22.26
C GLU A 13 -32.56 -16.73 -20.99
N GLN A 14 -33.22 -17.85 -20.78
CA GLN A 14 -32.93 -18.75 -19.66
C GLN A 14 -31.51 -19.32 -19.74
N ARG A 15 -31.08 -19.81 -20.90
CA ARG A 15 -29.70 -20.30 -21.10
C ARG A 15 -28.65 -19.22 -20.78
N SER A 16 -28.86 -18.01 -21.28
CA SER A 16 -27.98 -16.86 -20.98
C SER A 16 -27.90 -16.57 -19.48
N LYS A 17 -29.03 -16.64 -18.79
CA LYS A 17 -29.09 -16.40 -17.31
C LYS A 17 -28.34 -17.47 -16.53
N TYR A 18 -28.49 -18.76 -16.88
CA TYR A 18 -27.76 -19.85 -16.23
C TYR A 18 -26.24 -19.79 -16.53
N THR A 19 -25.86 -19.50 -17.78
CA THR A 19 -24.47 -19.37 -18.18
C THR A 19 -23.78 -18.20 -17.43
N ASN A 20 -24.48 -17.08 -17.31
CA ASN A 20 -23.98 -15.92 -16.56
C ASN A 20 -23.87 -16.22 -15.06
N MET A 21 -24.80 -17.01 -14.50
CA MET A 21 -24.75 -17.42 -13.09
C MET A 21 -23.58 -18.39 -12.83
N PHE A 22 -23.41 -19.40 -13.69
CA PHE A 22 -22.28 -20.33 -13.60
C PHE A 22 -20.93 -19.62 -13.73
N LEU A 23 -20.80 -18.70 -14.70
CA LEU A 23 -19.59 -17.91 -14.89
C LEU A 23 -19.28 -17.06 -13.66
N ARG A 24 -20.29 -16.44 -13.04
CA ARG A 24 -20.11 -15.69 -11.78
C ARG A 24 -19.58 -16.57 -10.65
N TRP A 25 -20.19 -17.74 -10.44
CA TRP A 25 -19.75 -18.68 -9.40
C TRP A 25 -18.33 -19.19 -9.66
N PHE A 26 -18.00 -19.46 -10.91
CA PHE A 26 -16.66 -19.86 -11.31
C PHE A 26 -15.65 -18.73 -11.04
N LEU A 27 -15.97 -17.49 -11.39
CA LEU A 27 -15.13 -16.33 -11.10
C LEU A 27 -14.94 -16.13 -9.59
N TYR A 28 -16.00 -16.23 -8.79
CA TYR A 28 -15.87 -16.15 -7.33
C TYR A 28 -15.00 -17.27 -6.76
N PHE A 29 -15.16 -18.48 -7.26
CA PHE A 29 -14.30 -19.61 -6.86
C PHE A 29 -12.83 -19.34 -7.15
N VAL A 30 -12.52 -18.89 -8.36
CA VAL A 30 -11.14 -18.51 -8.74
C VAL A 30 -10.62 -17.38 -7.88
N LEU A 31 -11.42 -16.33 -7.64
CA LEU A 31 -11.02 -15.22 -6.78
C LEU A 31 -10.76 -15.65 -5.33
N ILE A 32 -11.58 -16.56 -4.79
CA ILE A 32 -11.38 -17.12 -3.45
C ILE A 32 -10.06 -17.92 -3.39
N LEU A 33 -9.78 -18.75 -4.40
CA LEU A 33 -8.51 -19.49 -4.47
C LEU A 33 -7.30 -18.54 -4.47
N PHE A 34 -7.35 -17.49 -5.28
CA PHE A 34 -6.28 -16.48 -5.28
C PHE A 34 -6.20 -15.72 -3.95
N ALA A 35 -7.33 -15.37 -3.35
CA ALA A 35 -7.34 -14.73 -2.04
C ALA A 35 -6.69 -15.61 -0.97
N LEU A 36 -7.03 -16.91 -0.92
CA LEU A 36 -6.40 -17.86 -0.02
C LEU A 36 -4.90 -18.00 -0.27
N TYR A 37 -4.49 -18.05 -1.55
CA TYR A 37 -3.09 -18.10 -1.93
C TYR A 37 -2.31 -16.87 -1.44
N PHE A 38 -2.87 -15.66 -1.61
CA PHE A 38 -2.22 -14.42 -1.16
C PHE A 38 -2.25 -14.24 0.36
N ILE A 39 -3.26 -14.77 1.05
CA ILE A 39 -3.36 -14.72 2.52
C ILE A 39 -2.43 -15.75 3.17
N PHE A 40 -2.09 -16.83 2.47
CA PHE A 40 -1.29 -17.92 3.02
C PHE A 40 0.07 -17.47 3.62
N PRO A 41 0.91 -16.66 2.95
CA PRO A 41 2.15 -16.15 3.54
C PRO A 41 1.91 -15.34 4.81
N LEU A 42 0.84 -14.55 4.86
CA LEU A 42 0.47 -13.76 6.03
C LEU A 42 0.07 -14.68 7.20
N TYR A 43 -0.71 -15.72 6.91
CA TYR A 43 -1.06 -16.75 7.89
C TYR A 43 0.20 -17.40 8.48
N VAL A 44 1.13 -17.87 7.64
CA VAL A 44 2.39 -18.48 8.08
C VAL A 44 3.20 -17.51 8.93
N MET A 45 3.30 -16.24 8.53
CA MET A 45 4.02 -15.22 9.29
C MET A 45 3.41 -15.01 10.68
N ILE A 46 2.10 -14.87 10.78
CA ILE A 46 1.40 -14.68 12.07
C ILE A 46 1.55 -15.90 12.95
N VAL A 47 1.28 -17.10 12.42
CA VAL A 47 1.37 -18.35 13.19
C VAL A 47 2.80 -18.60 13.68
N THR A 48 3.81 -18.38 12.83
CA THR A 48 5.21 -18.56 13.19
C THR A 48 5.66 -17.55 14.25
N SER A 49 5.17 -16.31 14.18
CA SER A 49 5.51 -15.27 15.14
C SER A 49 5.00 -15.53 16.56
N LEU A 50 4.04 -16.43 16.70
CA LEU A 50 3.45 -16.85 17.99
C LEU A 50 4.02 -18.15 18.53
N LYS A 51 4.95 -18.80 17.80
CA LYS A 51 5.62 -20.03 18.21
C LYS A 51 6.87 -19.75 19.04
N THR A 52 7.21 -20.73 19.88
CA THR A 52 8.53 -20.77 20.52
C THR A 52 9.60 -21.18 19.51
N MET A 53 10.88 -20.90 19.80
CA MET A 53 12.00 -21.31 18.93
C MET A 53 12.10 -22.85 18.79
N GLU A 54 11.71 -23.57 19.82
CA GLU A 54 11.68 -25.05 19.81
C GLU A 54 10.61 -25.56 18.84
N GLU A 55 9.40 -25.00 18.89
CA GLU A 55 8.30 -25.36 17.98
C GLU A 55 8.63 -25.01 16.51
N ILE A 56 9.42 -23.95 16.26
CA ILE A 56 9.86 -23.59 14.92
C ILE A 56 10.87 -24.63 14.39
N ARG A 57 11.78 -25.12 15.25
CA ARG A 57 12.79 -26.09 14.85
C ARG A 57 12.24 -27.48 14.61
N GLN A 58 11.26 -27.90 15.42
CA GLN A 58 10.70 -29.26 15.39
C GLN A 58 9.42 -29.38 14.57
N GLY A 59 8.74 -28.27 14.35
CA GLY A 59 7.44 -28.23 13.68
C GLY A 59 7.51 -27.94 12.18
N THR A 60 6.34 -27.95 11.55
CA THR A 60 6.16 -27.52 10.17
C THR A 60 5.64 -26.09 10.13
N LEU A 61 5.67 -25.44 8.94
CA LEU A 61 5.12 -24.09 8.75
C LEU A 61 3.62 -23.99 9.06
N LEU A 62 2.89 -25.10 8.91
CA LEU A 62 1.44 -25.16 9.10
C LEU A 62 1.02 -25.59 10.50
N THR A 63 1.95 -26.09 11.33
CA THR A 63 1.64 -26.52 12.68
C THR A 63 1.13 -25.34 13.51
N TRP A 64 0.01 -25.52 14.20
CA TRP A 64 -0.53 -24.50 15.10
C TRP A 64 0.35 -24.40 16.36
N PRO A 65 0.57 -23.19 16.93
CA PRO A 65 1.34 -23.05 18.17
C PRO A 65 0.63 -23.76 19.33
N SER A 66 1.37 -24.40 20.21
CA SER A 66 0.83 -25.04 21.43
C SER A 66 0.30 -24.02 22.46
N GLY A 67 0.83 -22.79 22.41
CA GLY A 67 0.43 -21.64 23.21
C GLY A 67 0.78 -20.35 22.50
N LEU A 68 0.17 -19.23 22.95
CA LEU A 68 0.49 -17.92 22.42
C LEU A 68 1.78 -17.40 23.06
N ASN A 69 2.86 -17.36 22.30
CA ASN A 69 4.14 -16.81 22.74
C ASN A 69 4.39 -15.44 22.10
N PHE A 70 4.52 -14.40 22.92
CA PHE A 70 4.81 -13.04 22.48
C PHE A 70 6.26 -12.61 22.72
N ASP A 71 7.14 -13.51 23.11
CA ASP A 71 8.55 -13.17 23.38
C ASP A 71 9.25 -12.64 22.13
N SER A 72 8.99 -13.26 20.97
CA SER A 72 9.53 -12.81 19.69
C SER A 72 9.12 -11.36 19.36
N TRP A 73 7.90 -10.97 19.70
CA TRP A 73 7.39 -9.61 19.54
C TRP A 73 8.07 -8.64 20.52
N ALA A 74 8.23 -9.05 21.78
CA ALA A 74 8.92 -8.24 22.80
C ALA A 74 10.38 -8.02 22.43
N VAL A 75 11.05 -9.06 21.94
CA VAL A 75 12.43 -8.99 21.45
C VAL A 75 12.55 -8.08 20.22
N ALA A 76 11.69 -8.25 19.23
CA ALA A 76 11.70 -7.43 18.02
C ALA A 76 11.42 -5.96 18.32
N TRP A 77 10.53 -5.68 19.28
CA TRP A 77 10.17 -4.32 19.65
C TRP A 77 11.21 -3.65 20.56
N GLY A 78 11.63 -4.34 21.61
CA GLY A 78 12.43 -3.76 22.70
C GLY A 78 13.90 -4.17 22.76
N GLY A 79 14.38 -5.08 21.90
CA GLY A 79 15.78 -5.50 21.84
C GLY A 79 16.22 -6.41 22.97
N ARG A 80 15.34 -7.16 23.64
CA ARG A 80 15.71 -8.07 24.71
C ARG A 80 16.25 -9.40 24.16
N GLY A 81 17.54 -9.64 24.40
CA GLY A 81 18.18 -10.97 24.44
C GLY A 81 18.30 -11.69 23.09
N TYR A 82 19.41 -12.09 22.74
CA TYR A 82 19.98 -12.92 21.67
C TYR A 82 21.09 -12.19 20.89
N GLY A 83 21.95 -11.38 21.57
CA GLY A 83 23.20 -10.94 20.95
C GLY A 83 23.09 -10.14 19.63
N ALA A 84 21.92 -9.85 19.18
CA ALA A 84 21.69 -8.89 18.11
C ALA A 84 21.92 -7.53 18.75
N GLY A 85 23.06 -6.90 18.43
CA GLY A 85 23.35 -5.55 18.89
C GLY A 85 22.14 -4.64 18.76
N ASP A 86 22.15 -3.48 19.35
CA ASP A 86 21.10 -2.48 19.60
C ASP A 86 20.04 -2.21 18.49
N THR A 87 19.77 -3.14 17.59
CA THR A 87 18.85 -3.06 16.44
C THR A 87 17.49 -3.63 16.78
N PHE A 88 16.63 -2.81 17.33
CA PHE A 88 15.22 -3.15 17.60
C PHE A 88 14.30 -2.18 16.84
N LEU A 89 13.06 -2.61 16.61
CA LEU A 89 12.10 -1.89 15.75
C LEU A 89 11.62 -0.56 16.32
N LYS A 90 11.58 -0.42 17.65
CA LYS A 90 10.99 0.74 18.34
C LYS A 90 11.51 2.11 17.85
N PRO A 91 12.84 2.38 17.78
CA PRO A 91 13.32 3.67 17.31
C PRO A 91 13.01 3.92 15.83
N TYR A 92 13.11 2.89 14.99
CA TYR A 92 12.82 3.00 13.57
C TYR A 92 11.32 3.23 13.32
N PHE A 93 10.46 2.59 14.09
CA PHE A 93 9.02 2.81 14.04
C PHE A 93 8.67 4.28 14.37
N TRP A 94 9.23 4.82 15.44
CA TRP A 94 9.02 6.23 15.80
C TRP A 94 9.61 7.19 14.78
N ASN A 95 10.75 6.89 14.19
CA ASN A 95 11.30 7.68 13.10
C ASN A 95 10.38 7.66 11.87
N SER A 96 9.82 6.51 11.54
CA SER A 96 8.83 6.41 10.44
C SER A 96 7.58 7.25 10.73
N ILE A 97 7.04 7.22 11.94
CA ILE A 97 5.90 8.06 12.33
C ILE A 97 6.25 9.55 12.22
N LYS A 98 7.39 9.98 12.76
CA LYS A 98 7.84 11.36 12.70
C LYS A 98 8.04 11.86 11.27
N MET A 99 8.34 10.97 10.34
CA MET A 99 8.51 11.29 8.93
C MET A 99 7.16 11.24 8.18
N VAL A 100 6.41 10.15 8.30
CA VAL A 100 5.22 9.88 7.48
C VAL A 100 4.08 10.81 7.86
N VAL A 101 3.79 10.99 9.15
CA VAL A 101 2.64 11.81 9.59
C VAL A 101 2.73 13.24 9.08
N PRO A 102 3.81 14.01 9.31
CA PRO A 102 3.88 15.36 8.77
C PRO A 102 3.97 15.39 7.24
N ALA A 103 4.68 14.44 6.61
CA ALA A 103 4.78 14.41 5.15
C ALA A 103 3.39 14.20 4.49
N VAL A 104 2.60 13.26 4.99
CA VAL A 104 1.23 13.01 4.50
C VAL A 104 0.34 14.22 4.79
N PHE A 105 0.41 14.79 5.99
CA PHE A 105 -0.38 15.96 6.34
C PHE A 105 -0.11 17.13 5.38
N PHE A 106 1.15 17.52 5.21
CA PHE A 106 1.50 18.66 4.37
C PHE A 106 1.23 18.40 2.88
N SER A 107 1.56 17.20 2.37
CA SER A 107 1.30 16.88 0.97
C SER A 107 -0.19 16.86 0.66
N THR A 108 -1.02 16.29 1.53
CA THR A 108 -2.46 16.24 1.36
C THR A 108 -3.08 17.63 1.49
N PHE A 109 -2.66 18.41 2.48
CA PHE A 109 -3.16 19.77 2.69
C PHE A 109 -2.85 20.69 1.49
N ILE A 110 -1.58 20.71 1.05
CA ILE A 110 -1.17 21.52 -0.10
C ILE A 110 -1.82 21.01 -1.39
N GLY A 111 -1.86 19.69 -1.59
CA GLY A 111 -2.49 19.08 -2.74
C GLY A 111 -3.99 19.38 -2.83
N ALA A 112 -4.71 19.27 -1.70
CA ALA A 112 -6.13 19.62 -1.65
C ALA A 112 -6.38 21.11 -1.97
N MET A 113 -5.56 22.00 -1.45
CA MET A 113 -5.62 23.44 -1.78
C MET A 113 -5.35 23.68 -3.27
N ALA A 114 -4.31 23.07 -3.82
CA ALA A 114 -3.95 23.17 -5.23
C ALA A 114 -5.08 22.62 -6.14
N GLY A 115 -5.61 21.45 -5.82
CA GLY A 115 -6.73 20.84 -6.54
C GLY A 115 -7.98 21.70 -6.50
N TYR A 116 -8.29 22.28 -5.33
CA TYR A 116 -9.42 23.23 -5.22
C TYR A 116 -9.23 24.45 -6.12
N VAL A 117 -8.04 25.08 -6.09
CA VAL A 117 -7.75 26.26 -6.92
C VAL A 117 -7.82 25.90 -8.40
N LEU A 118 -7.22 24.81 -8.84
CA LEU A 118 -7.21 24.38 -10.24
C LEU A 118 -8.60 24.02 -10.77
N THR A 119 -9.51 23.56 -9.91
CA THR A 119 -10.86 23.17 -10.32
C THR A 119 -11.87 24.31 -10.22
N LYS A 120 -11.72 25.20 -9.25
CA LYS A 120 -12.71 26.27 -8.96
C LYS A 120 -12.31 27.65 -9.48
N TRP A 121 -11.03 27.95 -9.57
CA TRP A 121 -10.53 29.24 -10.02
C TRP A 121 -9.85 29.11 -11.38
N ARG A 122 -10.51 29.67 -12.40
CA ARG A 122 -9.94 29.76 -13.73
C ARG A 122 -9.00 30.96 -13.82
N PHE A 123 -7.69 30.71 -13.99
CA PHE A 123 -6.67 31.73 -14.19
C PHE A 123 -5.85 31.44 -15.44
N LYS A 124 -5.18 32.48 -15.98
CA LYS A 124 -4.32 32.30 -17.15
C LYS A 124 -3.16 31.37 -16.79
N GLY A 125 -3.09 30.20 -17.44
CA GLY A 125 -2.04 29.19 -17.22
C GLY A 125 -2.45 28.02 -16.33
N ASP A 126 -3.68 27.93 -15.84
CA ASP A 126 -4.21 26.83 -15.03
C ASP A 126 -3.91 25.44 -15.66
N LYS A 127 -4.13 25.34 -16.98
CA LYS A 127 -3.85 24.12 -17.75
C LYS A 127 -2.38 23.73 -17.76
N TRP A 128 -1.48 24.71 -17.81
CA TRP A 128 -0.04 24.46 -17.77
C TRP A 128 0.41 24.00 -16.39
N VAL A 129 -0.12 24.64 -15.33
CA VAL A 129 0.16 24.18 -13.95
C VAL A 129 -0.32 22.76 -13.74
N PHE A 130 -1.54 22.44 -14.18
CA PHE A 130 -2.08 21.08 -14.13
C PHE A 130 -1.20 20.08 -14.90
N LEU A 131 -0.75 20.46 -16.11
CA LEU A 131 0.10 19.60 -16.93
C LEU A 131 1.47 19.33 -16.27
N PHE A 132 2.09 20.35 -15.64
CA PHE A 132 3.33 20.19 -14.89
C PHE A 132 3.16 19.30 -13.66
N LEU A 133 2.06 19.41 -12.93
CA LEU A 133 1.75 18.53 -11.82
C LEU A 133 1.55 17.10 -12.30
N LEU A 134 0.81 16.90 -13.38
CA LEU A 134 0.62 15.60 -14.01
C LEU A 134 1.96 14.99 -14.45
N PHE A 135 2.82 15.78 -15.09
CA PHE A 135 4.16 15.35 -15.47
C PHE A 135 5.00 14.93 -14.25
N GLY A 136 4.87 15.65 -13.13
CA GLY A 136 5.53 15.33 -11.86
C GLY A 136 5.21 13.93 -11.35
N CYS A 137 4.01 13.40 -11.60
CA CYS A 137 3.63 12.04 -11.23
C CYS A 137 4.39 10.95 -12.01
N PHE A 138 4.88 11.27 -13.21
CA PHE A 138 5.60 10.33 -14.07
C PHE A 138 7.12 10.38 -13.91
N ILE A 139 7.66 11.33 -13.14
CA ILE A 139 9.09 11.40 -12.88
C ILE A 139 9.50 10.20 -12.02
N PRO A 140 10.36 9.30 -12.49
CA PRO A 140 10.81 8.17 -11.68
C PRO A 140 11.66 8.68 -10.51
N PHE A 141 11.34 8.18 -9.30
CA PHE A 141 12.03 8.57 -8.07
C PHE A 141 13.56 8.40 -8.18
N GLN A 142 14.00 7.35 -8.86
CA GLN A 142 15.42 7.06 -9.08
C GLN A 142 16.16 8.18 -9.84
N ALA A 143 15.49 8.83 -10.79
CA ALA A 143 16.09 9.91 -11.58
C ALA A 143 16.35 11.17 -10.76
N ILE A 144 15.57 11.44 -9.72
CA ILE A 144 15.69 12.64 -8.88
C ILE A 144 16.51 12.40 -7.62
N LEU A 145 16.87 11.15 -7.30
CA LEU A 145 17.53 10.79 -6.05
C LEU A 145 18.84 11.56 -5.84
N LEU A 146 19.71 11.63 -6.86
CA LEU A 146 20.99 12.30 -6.76
C LEU A 146 20.88 13.84 -6.68
N PRO A 147 20.10 14.52 -7.58
CA PRO A 147 19.82 15.95 -7.44
C PRO A 147 19.23 16.32 -6.08
N MET A 148 18.31 15.51 -5.59
CA MET A 148 17.64 15.69 -4.31
C MET A 148 18.63 15.60 -3.15
N ALA A 149 19.48 14.56 -3.13
CA ALA A 149 20.51 14.41 -2.11
C ALA A 149 21.48 15.62 -2.07
N ARG A 150 21.86 16.13 -3.25
CA ARG A 150 22.67 17.36 -3.36
C ARG A 150 21.96 18.59 -2.83
N THR A 151 20.69 18.78 -3.18
CA THR A 151 19.88 19.89 -2.71
C THR A 151 19.75 19.89 -1.19
N LEU A 152 19.46 18.73 -0.59
CA LEU A 152 19.39 18.58 0.86
C LEU A 152 20.76 18.85 1.53
N GLY A 153 21.86 18.46 0.88
CA GLY A 153 23.22 18.77 1.33
C GLY A 153 23.51 20.26 1.36
N VAL A 154 23.18 20.99 0.29
CA VAL A 154 23.33 22.44 0.21
C VAL A 154 22.47 23.17 1.26
N LEU A 155 21.26 22.66 1.50
CA LEU A 155 20.37 23.20 2.54
C LEU A 155 20.78 22.83 3.97
N GLY A 156 21.80 21.98 4.16
CA GLY A 156 22.27 21.54 5.48
C GLY A 156 21.29 20.62 6.21
N ILE A 157 20.30 20.05 5.52
CA ILE A 157 19.26 19.16 6.10
C ILE A 157 19.37 17.72 5.60
N SER A 158 20.47 17.34 4.96
CA SER A 158 20.78 15.95 4.63
C SER A 158 20.87 15.11 5.92
N ASN A 159 20.49 13.83 5.83
CA ASN A 159 20.45 12.89 6.97
C ASN A 159 19.54 13.32 8.14
N SER A 160 18.57 14.19 7.89
CA SER A 160 17.60 14.62 8.90
C SER A 160 16.19 14.16 8.58
N VAL A 161 15.38 13.96 9.62
CA VAL A 161 13.94 13.64 9.46
C VAL A 161 13.22 14.79 8.72
N ILE A 162 13.61 16.03 8.96
CA ILE A 162 13.04 17.22 8.31
C ILE A 162 13.30 17.17 6.80
N GLY A 163 14.52 16.85 6.38
CA GLY A 163 14.85 16.68 4.97
C GLY A 163 13.99 15.61 4.29
N LEU A 164 13.79 14.48 4.96
CA LEU A 164 12.94 13.40 4.45
C LEU A 164 11.46 13.82 4.39
N VAL A 165 10.95 14.51 5.41
CA VAL A 165 9.58 15.08 5.41
C VAL A 165 9.38 15.99 4.21
N LEU A 166 10.30 16.91 3.97
CA LEU A 166 10.25 17.86 2.86
C LEU A 166 10.19 17.13 1.51
N VAL A 167 11.08 16.16 1.31
CA VAL A 167 11.12 15.36 0.08
C VAL A 167 9.81 14.64 -0.16
N HIS A 168 9.30 13.92 0.84
CA HIS A 168 8.06 13.15 0.69
C HIS A 168 6.84 14.07 0.52
N THR A 169 6.86 15.26 1.15
CA THR A 169 5.83 16.28 0.95
C THR A 169 5.81 16.75 -0.50
N VAL A 170 6.95 17.21 -1.01
CA VAL A 170 7.05 17.73 -2.40
C VAL A 170 6.69 16.66 -3.42
N TYR A 171 7.18 15.44 -3.23
CA TYR A 171 6.90 14.32 -4.12
C TYR A 171 5.43 13.87 -4.06
N GLY A 172 4.80 14.02 -2.90
CA GLY A 172 3.38 13.67 -2.70
C GLY A 172 2.40 14.68 -3.30
N ILE A 173 2.76 15.98 -3.41
CA ILE A 173 1.87 17.04 -3.88
C ILE A 173 1.24 16.74 -5.25
N PRO A 174 1.96 16.32 -6.30
CA PRO A 174 1.36 16.00 -7.59
C PRO A 174 0.23 14.98 -7.48
N PHE A 175 0.47 13.89 -6.75
CA PHE A 175 -0.52 12.82 -6.56
C PHE A 175 -1.74 13.32 -5.77
N THR A 176 -1.52 13.98 -4.64
CA THR A 176 -2.62 14.47 -3.79
C THR A 176 -3.41 15.62 -4.41
N THR A 177 -2.84 16.32 -5.42
CA THR A 177 -3.57 17.35 -6.18
C THR A 177 -4.51 16.73 -7.23
N LEU A 178 -4.16 15.55 -7.76
CA LEU A 178 -4.95 14.86 -8.80
C LEU A 178 -6.14 14.09 -8.23
N PHE A 179 -6.08 13.63 -6.99
CA PHE A 179 -7.14 12.89 -6.30
C PHE A 179 -8.00 13.79 -5.42
#